data_8f04eb0ffc90697f67c84a93b2dda818
#
_entry.id   8f04eb0ffc90697f67c84a93b2dda818
#
_cell.length_a   1.000
_cell.length_b   1.000
_cell.length_c   1.000
_cell.angle_alpha   90.00
_cell.angle_beta   90.00
_cell.angle_gamma   90.00
#
_symmetry.space_group_name_H-M   'P 1'
#
loop_
_entity.id
_entity.type
_entity.pdbx_description
1 polymer ?
#
loop_
_entity_poly.entity_id
_entity_poly.type
_entity_poly.pdbx_seq_one_letter_code
_entity_poly.pdbx_strand_id
1 'polypeptide(L)'
;MKGGRFQAPATWFGRREADCAGYINSRSSKTIYQRASVSVDQVKRACRATMVAIALMVLPPRFVAAITAIRLHQSRRDLKEALREALGRDVALVEPGPVPPPELIAATSLMSKSDLQLKSQKHVYLAHSYRSAAWILNMARAAGLTFREGMSIFELGCGEGRLISHLRALPRARLVASDVRADTIKWCRNSLPGIEFHVNELEPPVAFLESNSVDLAIAQSVFTHIPLAWQRAWLEEIARVIRPGGIFWCTIIGQHHIDVMLDKDARQILEETGEFELDGKDPRSSYSTQLIGSWDVFQTEPVVRREFGRYFEIANYQKNPAGPDVLVMRVPPLG
;
A
#
# COMPACT_ATOMS: atom_id res chain seq x y z
N MET A 1 -14.03 -46.91 19.13
CA MET A 1 -13.44 -45.67 19.66
C MET A 1 -14.27 -44.52 19.11
N LYS A 2 -14.97 -43.80 20.00
CA LYS A 2 -16.02 -42.82 19.70
C LYS A 2 -15.38 -41.49 19.31
N GLY A 3 -15.65 -41.02 18.07
CA GLY A 3 -15.24 -39.68 17.61
C GLY A 3 -16.11 -38.59 18.22
N GLY A 4 -15.59 -37.86 19.19
CA GLY A 4 -16.25 -36.71 19.75
C GLY A 4 -16.18 -35.50 18.75
N ARG A 5 -17.34 -35.06 18.30
CA ARG A 5 -17.48 -33.80 17.56
C ARG A 5 -17.34 -32.65 18.56
N PHE A 6 -16.32 -31.86 18.39
CA PHE A 6 -16.16 -30.58 19.10
C PHE A 6 -17.14 -29.57 18.46
N GLN A 7 -18.29 -29.34 19.10
CA GLN A 7 -19.18 -28.22 18.79
C GLN A 7 -18.69 -27.01 19.61
N ALA A 8 -18.10 -26.03 18.98
CA ALA A 8 -17.83 -24.75 19.61
C ALA A 8 -19.17 -24.05 19.86
N PRO A 9 -19.43 -23.55 21.09
CA PRO A 9 -20.68 -22.87 21.39
C PRO A 9 -20.81 -21.57 20.62
N ALA A 10 -21.93 -21.35 19.93
CA ALA A 10 -22.28 -20.12 19.21
C ALA A 10 -22.22 -18.83 20.09
N THR A 11 -22.19 -18.99 21.41
CA THR A 11 -22.12 -17.91 22.39
C THR A 11 -20.72 -17.30 22.58
N TRP A 12 -19.68 -17.92 22.03
CA TRP A 12 -18.30 -17.43 22.22
C TRP A 12 -17.97 -16.22 21.31
N PHE A 13 -18.52 -16.19 20.11
CA PHE A 13 -18.35 -15.07 19.17
C PHE A 13 -19.19 -13.84 19.56
N GLY A 14 -20.41 -14.04 20.02
CA GLY A 14 -21.30 -12.95 20.43
C GLY A 14 -20.83 -12.20 21.68
N ARG A 15 -20.18 -12.88 22.64
CA ARG A 15 -19.69 -12.22 23.87
C ARG A 15 -18.49 -11.30 23.59
N ARG A 16 -17.56 -11.66 22.71
CA ARG A 16 -16.40 -10.79 22.39
C ARG A 16 -16.76 -9.58 21.54
N GLU A 17 -17.76 -9.68 20.66
CA GLU A 17 -18.31 -8.50 19.98
C GLU A 17 -19.03 -7.56 20.96
N ALA A 18 -19.75 -8.09 21.94
CA ALA A 18 -20.39 -7.31 22.99
C ALA A 18 -19.36 -6.63 23.92
N ASP A 19 -18.26 -7.31 24.25
CA ASP A 19 -17.17 -6.76 25.07
C ASP A 19 -16.41 -5.66 24.34
N CYS A 20 -16.10 -5.84 23.04
CA CYS A 20 -15.53 -4.76 22.21
C CYS A 20 -16.50 -3.58 22.04
N ALA A 21 -17.78 -3.85 21.81
CA ALA A 21 -18.80 -2.81 21.68
C ALA A 21 -19.06 -2.10 23.04
N GLY A 22 -19.01 -2.84 24.15
CA GLY A 22 -19.12 -2.30 25.50
C GLY A 22 -17.94 -1.40 25.88
N TYR A 23 -16.71 -1.81 25.53
CA TYR A 23 -15.51 -1.00 25.76
C TYR A 23 -15.51 0.27 24.89
N ILE A 24 -15.87 0.19 23.63
CA ILE A 24 -15.95 1.33 22.71
C ILE A 24 -17.03 2.35 23.13
N ASN A 25 -18.10 1.90 23.78
CA ASN A 25 -19.22 2.76 24.23
C ASN A 25 -19.05 3.29 25.66
N SER A 26 -18.02 2.92 26.41
CA SER A 26 -17.77 3.46 27.75
C SER A 26 -17.41 4.96 27.67
N ARG A 27 -17.81 5.75 28.69
CA ARG A 27 -17.50 7.19 28.76
C ARG A 27 -15.99 7.48 28.70
N SER A 28 -15.16 6.63 29.30
CA SER A 28 -13.70 6.75 29.29
C SER A 28 -13.09 6.51 27.92
N SER A 29 -13.59 5.53 27.15
CA SER A 29 -13.09 5.28 25.77
C SER A 29 -13.50 6.40 24.82
N LYS A 30 -14.73 6.94 24.91
CA LYS A 30 -15.15 8.07 24.08
C LYS A 30 -14.24 9.29 24.25
N THR A 31 -13.79 9.56 25.47
CA THR A 31 -12.87 10.67 25.76
C THR A 31 -11.47 10.42 25.20
N ILE A 32 -10.99 9.17 25.23
CA ILE A 32 -9.71 8.77 24.62
C ILE A 32 -9.76 8.88 23.09
N TYR A 33 -10.85 8.41 22.46
CA TYR A 33 -11.03 8.49 21.00
C TYR A 33 -11.20 9.92 20.48
N GLN A 34 -11.87 10.80 21.24
CA GLN A 34 -11.98 12.23 20.89
C GLN A 34 -10.63 12.97 20.96
N ARG A 35 -9.74 12.59 21.88
CA ARG A 35 -8.38 13.15 21.96
C ARG A 35 -7.46 12.65 20.85
N ALA A 36 -7.68 11.45 20.33
CA ALA A 36 -6.84 10.83 19.30
C ALA A 36 -7.30 11.12 17.85
N SER A 37 -8.35 11.93 17.63
CA SER A 37 -8.99 12.18 16.30
C SER A 37 -9.35 10.91 15.50
N VAL A 38 -9.48 9.76 16.16
CA VAL A 38 -9.82 8.49 15.52
C VAL A 38 -11.33 8.24 15.66
N SER A 39 -12.03 8.01 14.55
CA SER A 39 -13.46 7.73 14.59
C SER A 39 -13.74 6.31 15.11
N VAL A 40 -14.88 6.15 15.81
CA VAL A 40 -15.35 4.84 16.29
C VAL A 40 -15.44 3.81 15.16
N ASP A 41 -15.78 4.25 13.93
CA ASP A 41 -15.86 3.38 12.77
C ASP A 41 -14.48 2.96 12.23
N GLN A 42 -13.44 3.76 12.43
CA GLN A 42 -12.06 3.37 12.12
C GLN A 42 -11.57 2.28 13.07
N VAL A 43 -11.84 2.42 14.37
CA VAL A 43 -11.50 1.40 15.37
C VAL A 43 -12.26 0.09 15.10
N LYS A 44 -13.56 0.18 14.79
CA LYS A 44 -14.36 -1.00 14.41
C LYS A 44 -13.82 -1.70 13.16
N ARG A 45 -13.35 -0.95 12.15
CA ARG A 45 -12.72 -1.51 10.94
C ARG A 45 -11.40 -2.21 11.25
N ALA A 46 -10.54 -1.60 12.07
CA ALA A 46 -9.27 -2.19 12.51
C ALA A 46 -9.50 -3.47 13.33
N CYS A 47 -10.41 -3.45 14.32
CA CYS A 47 -10.80 -4.63 15.07
C CYS A 47 -11.37 -5.74 14.19
N ARG A 48 -12.21 -5.42 13.19
CA ARG A 48 -12.73 -6.40 12.23
C ARG A 48 -11.62 -7.01 11.38
N ALA A 49 -10.65 -6.23 10.93
CA ALA A 49 -9.52 -6.73 10.14
C ALA A 49 -8.67 -7.71 10.95
N THR A 50 -8.36 -7.39 12.20
CA THR A 50 -7.60 -8.25 13.13
C THR A 50 -8.37 -9.52 13.48
N MET A 51 -9.67 -9.41 13.80
CA MET A 51 -10.53 -10.56 14.07
C MET A 51 -10.66 -11.49 12.88
N VAL A 52 -10.71 -10.96 11.67
CA VAL A 52 -10.74 -11.77 10.44
C VAL A 52 -9.40 -12.46 10.22
N ALA A 53 -8.26 -11.82 10.49
CA ALA A 53 -6.95 -12.45 10.38
C ALA A 53 -6.81 -13.62 11.38
N ILE A 54 -7.22 -13.43 12.64
CA ILE A 54 -7.23 -14.48 13.65
C ILE A 54 -8.22 -15.62 13.27
N ALA A 55 -9.40 -15.28 12.79
CA ALA A 55 -10.38 -16.28 12.34
C ALA A 55 -9.84 -17.13 11.18
N LEU A 56 -9.12 -16.52 10.22
CA LEU A 56 -8.51 -17.23 9.11
C LEU A 56 -7.41 -18.22 9.54
N MET A 57 -6.74 -17.96 10.69
CA MET A 57 -5.73 -18.87 11.24
C MET A 57 -6.33 -20.11 11.92
N VAL A 58 -7.56 -20.02 12.39
CA VAL A 58 -8.23 -21.07 13.18
C VAL A 58 -9.26 -21.87 12.35
N LEU A 59 -9.70 -21.33 11.22
CA LEU A 59 -10.71 -21.94 10.37
C LEU A 59 -10.14 -23.12 9.56
N PRO A 60 -10.93 -24.18 9.33
CA PRO A 60 -10.56 -25.24 8.41
C PRO A 60 -10.24 -24.69 7.00
N PRO A 61 -9.27 -25.27 6.26
CA PRO A 61 -8.80 -24.77 4.97
C PRO A 61 -9.90 -24.47 3.95
N ARG A 62 -10.96 -25.27 3.92
CA ARG A 62 -12.14 -25.08 3.03
C ARG A 62 -12.88 -23.76 3.29
N PHE A 63 -12.96 -23.31 4.55
CA PHE A 63 -13.60 -22.04 4.89
C PHE A 63 -12.70 -20.86 4.55
N VAL A 64 -11.39 -20.99 4.79
CA VAL A 64 -10.38 -20.01 4.36
C VAL A 64 -10.44 -19.81 2.85
N ALA A 65 -10.49 -20.91 2.08
CA ALA A 65 -10.61 -20.85 0.63
C ALA A 65 -11.90 -20.16 0.16
N ALA A 66 -13.03 -20.43 0.80
CA ALA A 66 -14.31 -19.79 0.46
C ALA A 66 -14.28 -18.28 0.76
N ILE A 67 -13.79 -17.87 1.93
CA ILE A 67 -13.70 -16.46 2.32
C ILE A 67 -12.74 -15.69 1.38
N THR A 68 -11.60 -16.29 1.05
CA THR A 68 -10.63 -15.65 0.15
C THR A 68 -11.14 -15.55 -1.29
N ALA A 69 -11.93 -16.53 -1.76
CA ALA A 69 -12.59 -16.47 -3.06
C ALA A 69 -13.66 -15.36 -3.11
N ILE A 70 -14.46 -15.20 -2.06
CA ILE A 70 -15.43 -14.10 -1.94
C ILE A 70 -14.72 -12.74 -1.97
N ARG A 71 -13.64 -12.58 -1.21
CA ARG A 71 -12.84 -11.37 -1.20
C ARG A 71 -12.23 -11.06 -2.57
N LEU A 72 -11.71 -12.06 -3.25
CA LEU A 72 -11.21 -11.91 -4.61
C LEU A 72 -12.30 -11.42 -5.57
N HIS A 73 -13.48 -12.04 -5.52
CA HIS A 73 -14.61 -11.63 -6.35
C HIS A 73 -15.00 -10.18 -6.08
N GLN A 74 -15.09 -9.77 -4.81
CA GLN A 74 -15.39 -8.39 -4.45
C GLN A 74 -14.32 -7.42 -4.93
N SER A 75 -13.04 -7.71 -4.69
CA SER A 75 -11.94 -6.85 -5.13
C SER A 75 -11.87 -6.68 -6.66
N ARG A 76 -12.22 -7.73 -7.43
CA ARG A 76 -12.38 -7.64 -8.89
C ARG A 76 -13.52 -6.68 -9.28
N ARG A 77 -14.65 -6.75 -8.59
CA ARG A 77 -15.78 -5.82 -8.82
C ARG A 77 -15.38 -4.39 -8.50
N ASP A 78 -14.70 -4.17 -7.36
CA ASP A 78 -14.25 -2.84 -6.94
C ASP A 78 -13.32 -2.22 -8.00
N LEU A 79 -12.38 -3.01 -8.56
CA LEU A 79 -11.51 -2.53 -9.64
C LEU A 79 -12.30 -2.24 -10.93
N LYS A 80 -13.23 -3.12 -11.30
CA LYS A 80 -14.07 -2.90 -12.49
C LYS A 80 -14.88 -1.61 -12.36
N GLU A 81 -15.44 -1.35 -11.19
CA GLU A 81 -16.17 -0.12 -10.90
C GLU A 81 -15.26 1.11 -10.95
N ALA A 82 -14.09 1.04 -10.31
CA ALA A 82 -13.11 2.13 -10.35
C ALA A 82 -12.66 2.48 -11.78
N LEU A 83 -12.45 1.48 -12.63
CA LEU A 83 -12.13 1.67 -14.04
C LEU A 83 -13.31 2.27 -14.82
N ARG A 84 -14.54 1.79 -14.58
CA ARG A 84 -15.74 2.35 -15.18
C ARG A 84 -15.93 3.82 -14.82
N GLU A 85 -15.75 4.17 -13.57
CA GLU A 85 -15.83 5.56 -13.10
C GLU A 85 -14.71 6.43 -13.66
N ALA A 86 -13.50 5.88 -13.78
CA ALA A 86 -12.34 6.60 -14.30
C ALA A 86 -12.46 6.90 -15.79
N LEU A 87 -12.99 5.96 -16.58
CA LEU A 87 -13.05 6.04 -18.04
C LEU A 87 -14.42 6.44 -18.59
N GLY A 88 -15.45 6.54 -17.74
CA GLY A 88 -16.83 6.81 -18.17
C GLY A 88 -17.48 5.70 -19.02
N ARG A 89 -16.85 4.51 -19.08
CA ARG A 89 -17.32 3.35 -19.85
C ARG A 89 -16.85 2.04 -19.24
N ASP A 90 -17.55 0.97 -19.55
CA ASP A 90 -17.14 -0.37 -19.17
C ASP A 90 -15.87 -0.81 -19.92
N VAL A 91 -14.95 -1.42 -19.16
CA VAL A 91 -13.75 -2.07 -19.69
C VAL A 91 -13.62 -3.47 -19.11
N ALA A 92 -13.05 -4.37 -19.90
CA ALA A 92 -12.71 -5.70 -19.41
C ALA A 92 -11.50 -5.66 -18.49
N LEU A 93 -11.55 -6.39 -17.39
CA LEU A 93 -10.36 -6.62 -16.58
C LEU A 93 -9.38 -7.52 -17.35
N VAL A 94 -8.12 -7.13 -17.32
CA VAL A 94 -7.03 -7.96 -17.84
C VAL A 94 -6.62 -8.95 -16.74
N GLU A 95 -6.39 -10.20 -17.11
CA GLU A 95 -5.86 -11.17 -16.15
C GLU A 95 -4.46 -10.74 -15.67
N PRO A 96 -4.20 -10.75 -14.35
CA PRO A 96 -3.00 -10.12 -13.77
C PRO A 96 -1.68 -10.82 -14.12
N GLY A 97 -1.72 -11.95 -14.76
CA GLY A 97 -0.55 -12.80 -15.00
C GLY A 97 -0.37 -13.89 -13.94
N PRO A 98 0.72 -14.63 -13.98
CA PRO A 98 1.02 -15.67 -13.00
C PRO A 98 1.30 -15.05 -11.63
N VAL A 99 1.01 -15.80 -10.56
CA VAL A 99 1.43 -15.43 -9.21
C VAL A 99 2.93 -15.70 -9.09
N PRO A 100 3.70 -14.76 -8.57
CA PRO A 100 5.14 -14.92 -8.39
C PRO A 100 5.50 -16.09 -7.46
N PRO A 101 6.69 -16.65 -7.58
CA PRO A 101 7.21 -17.58 -6.58
C PRO A 101 7.23 -16.98 -5.18
N PRO A 102 6.97 -17.78 -4.13
CA PRO A 102 6.92 -17.30 -2.75
C PRO A 102 8.18 -16.53 -2.31
N GLU A 103 9.34 -16.90 -2.83
CA GLU A 103 10.63 -16.28 -2.53
C GLU A 103 10.69 -14.82 -3.02
N LEU A 104 10.12 -14.54 -4.20
CA LEU A 104 10.02 -13.17 -4.73
C LEU A 104 9.03 -12.35 -3.93
N ILE A 105 7.86 -12.92 -3.58
CA ILE A 105 6.88 -12.23 -2.74
C ILE A 105 7.46 -11.89 -1.38
N ALA A 106 8.22 -12.81 -0.78
CA ALA A 106 8.90 -12.58 0.51
C ALA A 106 9.94 -11.47 0.44
N ALA A 107 10.63 -11.37 -0.70
CA ALA A 107 11.68 -10.40 -0.91
C ALA A 107 11.19 -8.97 -1.18
N THR A 108 9.94 -8.80 -1.59
CA THR A 108 9.35 -7.52 -1.98
C THR A 108 8.23 -7.06 -1.05
N SER A 109 7.84 -7.86 -0.08
CA SER A 109 6.76 -7.52 0.84
C SER A 109 7.10 -7.92 2.27
N LEU A 110 6.86 -6.97 3.18
CA LEU A 110 7.01 -7.11 4.62
C LEU A 110 5.95 -8.04 5.20
N MET A 111 6.16 -9.31 5.05
CA MET A 111 5.17 -10.26 5.49
C MET A 111 5.75 -11.18 6.55
N SER A 112 5.02 -11.31 7.64
CA SER A 112 5.32 -12.38 8.61
C SER A 112 5.29 -13.75 7.92
N LYS A 113 6.04 -14.73 8.43
CA LYS A 113 5.99 -16.10 7.90
C LYS A 113 4.58 -16.69 7.86
N SER A 114 3.72 -16.30 8.81
CA SER A 114 2.31 -16.69 8.83
C SER A 114 1.48 -16.04 7.71
N ASP A 115 1.78 -14.78 7.39
CA ASP A 115 1.16 -14.10 6.25
C ASP A 115 1.63 -14.68 4.91
N LEU A 116 2.89 -15.11 4.81
CA LEU A 116 3.42 -15.78 3.62
C LEU A 116 2.70 -17.08 3.33
N GLN A 117 2.38 -17.88 4.35
CA GLN A 117 1.58 -19.10 4.17
C GLN A 117 0.15 -18.80 3.70
N LEU A 118 -0.46 -17.70 4.16
CA LEU A 118 -1.80 -17.27 3.73
C LEU A 118 -1.77 -16.58 2.36
N LYS A 119 -0.75 -15.79 2.06
CA LYS A 119 -0.64 -15.05 0.79
C LYS A 119 -0.04 -15.87 -0.35
N SER A 120 0.62 -16.98 -0.08
CA SER A 120 0.91 -18.00 -1.10
C SER A 120 -0.38 -18.60 -1.68
N GLN A 121 -1.53 -18.36 -1.03
CA GLN A 121 -2.84 -18.60 -1.65
C GLN A 121 -3.10 -17.52 -2.70
N LYS A 122 -3.11 -17.95 -3.95
CA LYS A 122 -3.38 -17.12 -5.14
C LYS A 122 -4.52 -16.10 -4.93
N HIS A 123 -5.59 -16.48 -4.26
CA HIS A 123 -6.77 -15.63 -4.05
C HIS A 123 -6.46 -14.42 -3.13
N VAL A 124 -5.66 -14.59 -2.09
CA VAL A 124 -5.31 -13.50 -1.17
C VAL A 124 -4.39 -12.50 -1.86
N TYR A 125 -3.37 -12.99 -2.54
CA TYR A 125 -2.46 -12.16 -3.32
C TYR A 125 -3.22 -11.31 -4.36
N LEU A 126 -4.06 -11.96 -5.16
CA LEU A 126 -4.85 -11.28 -6.19
C LEU A 126 -5.88 -10.31 -5.60
N ALA A 127 -6.58 -10.67 -4.53
CA ALA A 127 -7.55 -9.78 -3.90
C ALA A 127 -6.90 -8.49 -3.38
N HIS A 128 -5.70 -8.60 -2.80
CA HIS A 128 -4.94 -7.42 -2.39
C HIS A 128 -4.53 -6.54 -3.57
N SER A 129 -4.05 -7.13 -4.66
CA SER A 129 -3.61 -6.37 -5.83
C SER A 129 -4.76 -5.65 -6.54
N TYR A 130 -5.89 -6.31 -6.74
CA TYR A 130 -7.11 -5.68 -7.30
C TYR A 130 -7.58 -4.50 -6.46
N ARG A 131 -7.62 -4.68 -5.13
CA ARG A 131 -8.06 -3.63 -4.21
C ARG A 131 -7.11 -2.43 -4.20
N SER A 132 -5.80 -2.66 -4.21
CA SER A 132 -4.82 -1.58 -4.28
C SER A 132 -4.97 -0.78 -5.57
N ALA A 133 -5.11 -1.44 -6.71
CA ALA A 133 -5.33 -0.78 -7.99
C ALA A 133 -6.63 0.06 -7.99
N ALA A 134 -7.75 -0.50 -7.52
CA ALA A 134 -9.01 0.23 -7.39
C ALA A 134 -8.88 1.47 -6.51
N TRP A 135 -8.20 1.32 -5.39
CA TRP A 135 -8.01 2.42 -4.43
C TRP A 135 -7.19 3.56 -5.02
N ILE A 136 -6.08 3.24 -5.70
CA ILE A 136 -5.23 4.26 -6.34
C ILE A 136 -5.98 4.99 -7.45
N LEU A 137 -6.71 4.27 -8.31
CA LEU A 137 -7.52 4.89 -9.37
C LEU A 137 -8.57 5.86 -8.79
N ASN A 138 -9.28 5.44 -7.75
CA ASN A 138 -10.29 6.28 -7.10
C ASN A 138 -9.68 7.52 -6.44
N MET A 139 -8.54 7.39 -5.76
CA MET A 139 -7.89 8.51 -5.12
C MET A 139 -7.29 9.49 -6.14
N ALA A 140 -6.66 8.99 -7.20
CA ALA A 140 -6.12 9.82 -8.27
C ALA A 140 -7.23 10.60 -8.99
N ARG A 141 -8.37 9.94 -9.27
CA ARG A 141 -9.57 10.60 -9.84
C ARG A 141 -10.13 11.67 -8.89
N ALA A 142 -10.27 11.36 -7.62
CA ALA A 142 -10.74 12.32 -6.61
C ALA A 142 -9.79 13.52 -6.46
N ALA A 143 -8.50 13.34 -6.71
CA ALA A 143 -7.51 14.41 -6.79
C ALA A 143 -7.52 15.16 -8.13
N GLY A 144 -8.46 14.86 -9.04
CA GLY A 144 -8.67 15.56 -10.30
C GLY A 144 -7.88 15.00 -11.49
N LEU A 145 -7.28 13.80 -11.40
CA LEU A 145 -6.69 13.15 -12.57
C LEU A 145 -7.79 12.75 -13.54
N THR A 146 -7.68 13.23 -14.78
CA THR A 146 -8.53 12.76 -15.88
C THR A 146 -7.91 11.56 -16.53
N PHE A 147 -8.56 10.41 -16.41
CA PHE A 147 -8.13 9.19 -17.07
C PHE A 147 -8.51 9.25 -18.56
N ARG A 148 -7.57 8.92 -19.40
CA ARG A 148 -7.73 8.95 -20.86
C ARG A 148 -6.98 7.79 -21.52
N GLU A 149 -7.36 7.49 -22.74
CA GLU A 149 -6.63 6.53 -23.57
C GLU A 149 -5.20 7.02 -23.83
N GLY A 150 -4.24 6.10 -23.82
CA GLY A 150 -2.84 6.41 -24.09
C GLY A 150 -2.12 7.17 -22.95
N MET A 151 -2.71 7.21 -21.74
CA MET A 151 -2.02 7.82 -20.60
C MET A 151 -0.76 7.03 -20.21
N SER A 152 0.20 7.73 -19.61
CA SER A 152 1.46 7.13 -19.12
C SER A 152 1.44 7.00 -17.60
N ILE A 153 1.75 5.80 -17.11
CA ILE A 153 1.78 5.49 -15.67
C ILE A 153 3.14 4.91 -15.31
N PHE A 154 3.72 5.40 -14.24
CA PHE A 154 4.98 4.92 -13.70
C PHE A 154 4.80 4.37 -12.28
N GLU A 155 5.29 3.17 -11.99
CA GLU A 155 5.38 2.61 -10.65
C GLU A 155 6.85 2.47 -10.23
N LEU A 156 7.27 3.26 -9.24
CA LEU A 156 8.55 3.16 -8.56
C LEU A 156 8.46 2.10 -7.45
N GLY A 157 9.43 1.18 -7.40
CA GLY A 157 9.44 0.08 -6.44
C GLY A 157 8.29 -0.90 -6.68
N CYS A 158 8.16 -1.35 -7.92
CA CYS A 158 7.03 -2.18 -8.36
C CYS A 158 7.04 -3.61 -7.77
N GLY A 159 8.14 -4.03 -7.16
CA GLY A 159 8.32 -5.40 -6.74
C GLY A 159 8.05 -6.37 -7.88
N GLU A 160 7.28 -7.39 -7.60
CA GLU A 160 6.84 -8.39 -8.58
C GLU A 160 5.74 -7.92 -9.54
N GLY A 161 5.53 -6.60 -9.68
CA GLY A 161 4.57 -6.02 -10.62
C GLY A 161 3.10 -6.22 -10.23
N ARG A 162 2.86 -6.50 -8.96
CA ARG A 162 1.53 -6.85 -8.42
C ARG A 162 0.47 -5.79 -8.72
N LEU A 163 0.81 -4.51 -8.60
CA LEU A 163 -0.11 -3.41 -8.81
C LEU A 163 -0.20 -3.03 -10.29
N ILE A 164 0.93 -2.74 -10.93
CA ILE A 164 0.98 -2.24 -12.32
C ILE A 164 0.32 -3.21 -13.30
N SER A 165 0.35 -4.52 -13.01
CA SER A 165 -0.25 -5.55 -13.87
C SER A 165 -1.76 -5.36 -14.09
N HIS A 166 -2.48 -4.80 -13.11
CA HIS A 166 -3.91 -4.53 -13.23
C HIS A 166 -4.24 -3.28 -14.04
N LEU A 167 -3.29 -2.34 -14.12
CA LEU A 167 -3.47 -1.10 -14.88
C LEU A 167 -3.39 -1.33 -16.40
N ARG A 168 -3.00 -2.54 -16.86
CA ARG A 168 -3.13 -2.97 -18.26
C ARG A 168 -4.58 -2.94 -18.78
N ALA A 169 -5.57 -2.86 -17.88
CA ALA A 169 -6.97 -2.65 -18.25
C ALA A 169 -7.25 -1.23 -18.77
N LEU A 170 -6.36 -0.28 -18.56
CA LEU A 170 -6.47 1.08 -19.09
C LEU A 170 -6.13 1.07 -20.60
N PRO A 171 -7.02 1.57 -21.47
CA PRO A 171 -6.84 1.46 -22.91
C PRO A 171 -5.58 2.17 -23.41
N ARG A 172 -4.72 1.42 -24.10
CA ARG A 172 -3.46 1.91 -24.70
C ARG A 172 -2.54 2.64 -23.72
N ALA A 173 -2.69 2.41 -22.40
CA ALA A 173 -1.82 3.04 -21.44
C ALA A 173 -0.37 2.58 -21.63
N ARG A 174 0.58 3.53 -21.60
CA ARG A 174 1.99 3.23 -21.46
C ARG A 174 2.27 2.94 -20.00
N LEU A 175 2.66 1.72 -19.68
CA LEU A 175 2.96 1.29 -18.32
C LEU A 175 4.46 1.08 -18.16
N VAL A 176 5.07 1.84 -17.27
CA VAL A 176 6.49 1.75 -16.94
C VAL A 176 6.61 1.42 -15.46
N ALA A 177 7.51 0.52 -15.12
CA ALA A 177 7.73 0.13 -13.73
C ALA A 177 9.21 -0.12 -13.46
N SER A 178 9.64 0.18 -12.25
CA SER A 178 11.02 -0.09 -11.86
C SER A 178 11.14 -0.60 -10.42
N ASP A 179 12.21 -1.33 -10.18
CA ASP A 179 12.61 -1.81 -8.87
C ASP A 179 14.13 -1.93 -8.81
N VAL A 180 14.72 -1.83 -7.63
CA VAL A 180 16.18 -1.99 -7.41
C VAL A 180 16.62 -3.45 -7.55
N ARG A 181 15.69 -4.40 -7.50
CA ARG A 181 15.95 -5.83 -7.54
C ARG A 181 15.94 -6.38 -8.96
N ALA A 182 17.12 -6.66 -9.49
CA ALA A 182 17.28 -7.18 -10.84
C ALA A 182 16.63 -8.56 -11.06
N ASP A 183 16.62 -9.43 -10.04
CA ASP A 183 15.95 -10.75 -10.08
C ASP A 183 14.44 -10.62 -10.22
N THR A 184 13.84 -9.72 -9.48
CA THR A 184 12.41 -9.40 -9.53
C THR A 184 12.01 -8.81 -10.89
N ILE A 185 12.78 -7.84 -11.38
CA ILE A 185 12.55 -7.24 -12.71
C ILE A 185 12.70 -8.27 -13.83
N LYS A 186 13.68 -9.17 -13.72
CA LYS A 186 13.83 -10.29 -14.68
C LYS A 186 12.57 -11.17 -14.71
N TRP A 187 12.01 -11.49 -13.55
CA TRP A 187 10.75 -12.25 -13.48
C TRP A 187 9.59 -11.47 -14.10
N CYS A 188 9.44 -10.18 -13.78
CA CYS A 188 8.40 -9.31 -14.32
C CYS A 188 8.42 -9.24 -15.84
N ARG A 189 9.60 -9.03 -16.45
CA ARG A 189 9.78 -8.97 -17.92
C ARG A 189 9.33 -10.26 -18.61
N ASN A 190 9.56 -11.41 -17.97
CA ASN A 190 9.19 -12.72 -18.52
C ASN A 190 7.70 -13.04 -18.32
N SER A 191 7.07 -12.49 -17.28
CA SER A 191 5.75 -12.94 -16.83
C SER A 191 4.62 -11.94 -17.10
N LEU A 192 4.95 -10.67 -17.30
CA LEU A 192 3.98 -9.57 -17.40
C LEU A 192 4.16 -8.78 -18.71
N PRO A 193 3.72 -9.32 -19.85
CA PRO A 193 3.89 -8.64 -21.14
C PRO A 193 3.09 -7.32 -21.19
N GLY A 194 3.57 -6.37 -22.00
CA GLY A 194 2.92 -5.08 -22.20
C GLY A 194 3.23 -4.02 -21.15
N ILE A 195 4.25 -4.26 -20.31
CA ILE A 195 4.75 -3.31 -19.31
C ILE A 195 6.26 -3.15 -19.54
N GLU A 196 6.75 -1.92 -19.53
CA GLU A 196 8.17 -1.60 -19.62
C GLU A 196 8.78 -1.71 -18.21
N PHE A 197 9.66 -2.70 -17.98
CA PHE A 197 10.30 -2.90 -16.68
C PHE A 197 11.79 -2.51 -16.71
N HIS A 198 12.23 -1.75 -15.70
CA HIS A 198 13.59 -1.27 -15.55
C HIS A 198 14.16 -1.60 -14.17
N VAL A 199 15.43 -1.91 -14.09
CA VAL A 199 16.17 -1.87 -12.82
C VAL A 199 16.62 -0.44 -12.61
N ASN A 200 16.31 0.15 -11.46
CA ASN A 200 16.81 1.46 -11.07
C ASN A 200 17.85 1.34 -9.95
N GLU A 201 18.67 2.36 -9.82
CA GLU A 201 19.60 2.51 -8.70
C GLU A 201 18.85 2.95 -7.43
N LEU A 202 19.50 2.86 -6.27
CA LEU A 202 18.95 3.36 -5.00
C LEU A 202 18.75 4.89 -5.03
N GLU A 203 19.61 5.59 -5.74
CA GLU A 203 19.56 7.04 -5.93
C GLU A 203 18.99 7.39 -7.30
N PRO A 204 18.30 8.55 -7.45
CA PRO A 204 17.85 9.03 -8.76
C PRO A 204 19.05 9.43 -9.63
N PRO A 205 18.88 9.59 -10.97
CA PRO A 205 17.60 9.69 -11.67
C PRO A 205 17.08 8.35 -12.23
N VAL A 206 15.81 8.34 -12.62
CA VAL A 206 15.24 7.29 -13.49
C VAL A 206 15.44 7.70 -14.96
N ALA A 207 16.66 7.49 -15.47
CA ALA A 207 17.09 7.97 -16.77
C ALA A 207 16.28 7.44 -17.98
N PHE A 208 15.45 6.40 -17.79
CA PHE A 208 14.55 5.84 -18.79
C PHE A 208 13.22 6.60 -18.94
N LEU A 209 12.99 7.65 -18.13
CA LEU A 209 11.83 8.53 -18.21
C LEU A 209 12.24 9.97 -18.56
N GLU A 210 11.59 10.51 -19.58
CA GLU A 210 11.73 11.91 -19.95
C GLU A 210 10.97 12.82 -18.96
N SER A 211 11.34 14.09 -18.89
CA SER A 211 10.62 15.11 -18.13
C SER A 211 9.19 15.26 -18.67
N ASN A 212 8.23 15.47 -17.76
CA ASN A 212 6.82 15.70 -18.11
C ASN A 212 6.18 14.59 -18.96
N SER A 213 6.63 13.34 -18.80
CA SER A 213 6.19 12.20 -19.63
C SER A 213 5.15 11.31 -18.96
N VAL A 214 4.90 11.49 -17.65
CA VAL A 214 4.06 10.62 -16.82
C VAL A 214 2.79 11.35 -16.37
N ASP A 215 1.63 10.71 -16.47
CA ASP A 215 0.35 11.20 -15.97
C ASP A 215 0.11 10.88 -14.50
N LEU A 216 0.52 9.67 -14.10
CA LEU A 216 0.38 9.14 -12.75
C LEU A 216 1.65 8.41 -12.36
N ALA A 217 2.33 8.89 -11.33
CA ALA A 217 3.39 8.14 -10.66
C ALA A 217 2.87 7.51 -9.37
N ILE A 218 3.33 6.29 -9.09
CA ILE A 218 2.92 5.49 -7.93
C ILE A 218 4.18 5.01 -7.21
N ALA A 219 4.20 5.13 -5.87
CA ALA A 219 5.27 4.61 -5.02
C ALA A 219 4.67 3.98 -3.75
N GLN A 220 4.21 2.73 -3.88
CA GLN A 220 3.60 2.01 -2.76
C GLN A 220 4.67 1.35 -1.89
N SER A 221 4.77 1.76 -0.62
CA SER A 221 5.77 1.26 0.33
C SER A 221 7.22 1.45 -0.15
N VAL A 222 7.51 2.61 -0.73
CA VAL A 222 8.84 3.00 -1.21
C VAL A 222 9.40 4.15 -0.37
N PHE A 223 8.66 5.26 -0.24
CA PHE A 223 9.09 6.40 0.58
C PHE A 223 9.17 6.09 2.07
N THR A 224 8.58 4.99 2.49
CA THR A 224 8.78 4.39 3.82
C THR A 224 10.20 3.86 4.02
N HIS A 225 10.98 3.69 2.93
CA HIS A 225 12.29 3.02 2.93
C HIS A 225 13.42 3.83 2.28
N ILE A 226 13.12 4.96 1.65
CA ILE A 226 14.14 5.88 1.11
C ILE A 226 14.69 6.71 2.25
N PRO A 227 16.00 6.64 2.56
CA PRO A 227 16.60 7.44 3.64
C PRO A 227 16.40 8.94 3.43
N LEU A 228 16.26 9.68 4.51
CA LEU A 228 15.98 11.12 4.49
C LEU A 228 16.97 11.90 3.61
N ALA A 229 18.23 11.47 3.61
CA ALA A 229 19.27 12.08 2.78
C ALA A 229 18.94 12.06 1.27
N TRP A 230 18.21 11.06 0.80
CA TRP A 230 17.86 10.89 -0.62
C TRP A 230 16.42 11.27 -0.97
N GLN A 231 15.55 11.41 0.03
CA GLN A 231 14.13 11.68 -0.23
C GLN A 231 13.91 12.95 -1.05
N ARG A 232 14.66 14.02 -0.78
CA ARG A 232 14.52 15.27 -1.53
C ARG A 232 14.86 15.09 -3.01
N ALA A 233 15.96 14.40 -3.32
CA ALA A 233 16.36 14.12 -4.69
C ALA A 233 15.31 13.24 -5.41
N TRP A 234 14.74 12.26 -4.72
CA TRP A 234 13.64 11.46 -5.27
C TRP A 234 12.36 12.26 -5.49
N LEU A 235 12.00 13.18 -4.58
CA LEU A 235 10.81 14.05 -4.77
C LEU A 235 10.99 14.97 -5.98
N GLU A 236 12.19 15.53 -6.15
CA GLU A 236 12.55 16.34 -7.31
C GLU A 236 12.46 15.53 -8.61
N GLU A 237 13.02 14.32 -8.61
CA GLU A 237 12.98 13.44 -9.77
C GLU A 237 11.57 12.99 -10.15
N ILE A 238 10.73 12.63 -9.17
CA ILE A 238 9.33 12.29 -9.42
C ILE A 238 8.57 13.50 -9.96
N ALA A 239 8.83 14.70 -9.43
CA ALA A 239 8.24 15.93 -9.96
C ALA A 239 8.70 16.22 -11.39
N ARG A 240 9.97 15.93 -11.72
CA ARG A 240 10.52 16.08 -13.08
C ARG A 240 9.81 15.19 -14.10
N VAL A 241 9.57 13.94 -13.78
CA VAL A 241 8.97 12.98 -14.73
C VAL A 241 7.46 13.15 -14.88
N ILE A 242 6.77 13.64 -13.85
CA ILE A 242 5.33 13.89 -13.93
C ILE A 242 5.07 15.19 -14.67
N ARG A 243 4.14 15.16 -15.61
CA ARG A 243 3.71 16.37 -16.32
C ARG A 243 2.91 17.32 -15.41
N PRO A 244 2.85 18.61 -15.74
CA PRO A 244 1.98 19.57 -15.04
C PRO A 244 0.53 19.08 -14.98
N GLY A 245 -0.07 19.14 -13.79
CA GLY A 245 -1.41 18.62 -13.51
C GLY A 245 -1.48 17.09 -13.32
N GLY A 246 -0.38 16.36 -13.52
CA GLY A 246 -0.29 14.92 -13.22
C GLY A 246 -0.24 14.65 -11.71
N ILE A 247 -0.42 13.40 -11.35
CA ILE A 247 -0.58 12.96 -9.95
C ILE A 247 0.60 12.08 -9.51
N PHE A 248 1.09 12.35 -8.30
CA PHE A 248 1.91 11.44 -7.53
C PHE A 248 1.12 10.83 -6.38
N TRP A 249 1.03 9.52 -6.35
CA TRP A 249 0.43 8.73 -5.27
C TRP A 249 1.52 7.95 -4.55
N CYS A 250 1.67 8.14 -3.23
CA CYS A 250 2.63 7.36 -2.46
C CYS A 250 2.13 7.04 -1.05
N THR A 251 2.82 6.10 -0.40
CA THR A 251 2.64 5.81 1.01
C THR A 251 3.87 6.18 1.81
N ILE A 252 3.63 6.62 3.05
CA ILE A 252 4.64 6.92 4.07
C ILE A 252 4.33 6.18 5.36
N ILE A 253 5.30 6.06 6.27
CA ILE A 253 5.04 5.52 7.60
C ILE A 253 4.10 6.47 8.33
N GLY A 254 2.94 5.95 8.75
CA GLY A 254 1.92 6.69 9.49
C GLY A 254 1.97 6.44 10.99
N GLN A 255 1.10 7.14 11.73
CA GLN A 255 1.04 7.11 13.19
C GLN A 255 0.91 5.70 13.77
N HIS A 256 0.17 4.81 13.10
CA HIS A 256 0.04 3.42 13.54
C HIS A 256 1.40 2.72 13.67
N HIS A 257 2.28 2.89 12.68
CA HIS A 257 3.62 2.27 12.72
C HIS A 257 4.52 2.95 13.74
N ILE A 258 4.44 4.27 13.90
CA ILE A 258 5.14 5.02 14.93
C ILE A 258 4.80 4.45 16.31
N ASP A 259 3.50 4.21 16.57
CA ASP A 259 3.01 3.70 17.86
C ASP A 259 3.44 2.25 18.13
N VAL A 260 3.69 1.46 17.10
CA VAL A 260 4.05 0.04 17.24
C VAL A 260 5.57 -0.18 17.21
N MET A 261 6.30 0.59 16.41
CA MET A 261 7.71 0.33 16.10
C MET A 261 8.68 1.14 16.95
N LEU A 262 8.33 2.39 17.34
CA LEU A 262 9.25 3.24 18.05
C LEU A 262 9.14 3.08 19.57
N ASP A 263 10.29 2.95 20.22
CA ASP A 263 10.42 3.07 21.68
C ASP A 263 10.26 4.54 22.13
N LYS A 264 10.34 4.76 23.45
CA LYS A 264 10.14 6.10 24.02
C LYS A 264 11.19 7.11 23.54
N ASP A 265 12.43 6.69 23.43
CA ASP A 265 13.54 7.58 23.10
C ASP A 265 13.48 7.98 21.62
N ALA A 266 13.21 7.03 20.72
CA ALA A 266 13.01 7.31 19.30
C ALA A 266 11.79 8.21 19.04
N ARG A 267 10.70 8.02 19.81
CA ARG A 267 9.53 8.93 19.73
C ARG A 267 9.87 10.34 20.17
N GLN A 268 10.63 10.49 21.24
CA GLN A 268 11.06 11.81 21.71
C GLN A 268 11.88 12.51 20.62
N ILE A 269 12.82 11.83 19.98
CA ILE A 269 13.58 12.39 18.86
C ILE A 269 12.64 12.80 17.72
N LEU A 270 11.69 11.94 17.35
CA LEU A 270 10.71 12.24 16.30
C LEU A 270 9.83 13.45 16.65
N GLU A 271 9.42 13.59 17.90
CA GLU A 271 8.63 14.74 18.37
C GLU A 271 9.45 16.06 18.34
N GLU A 272 10.72 16.00 18.71
CA GLU A 272 11.61 17.17 18.75
C GLU A 272 12.08 17.61 17.35
N THR A 273 12.42 16.66 16.48
CA THR A 273 13.00 16.93 15.15
C THR A 273 11.97 16.91 14.03
N GLY A 274 10.87 16.18 14.23
CA GLY A 274 9.86 15.91 13.23
C GLY A 274 10.18 14.74 12.29
N GLU A 275 11.38 14.17 12.38
CA GLU A 275 11.82 13.05 11.54
C GLU A 275 12.78 12.13 12.31
N PHE A 276 12.73 10.84 11.95
CA PHE A 276 13.57 9.79 12.53
C PHE A 276 13.73 8.65 11.53
N GLU A 277 14.90 8.02 11.49
CA GLU A 277 15.12 6.87 10.62
C GLU A 277 15.88 5.75 11.33
N LEU A 278 15.57 4.52 10.98
CA LEU A 278 16.27 3.32 11.38
C LEU A 278 16.94 2.70 10.15
N ASP A 279 18.24 2.52 10.22
CA ASP A 279 18.97 1.68 9.25
C ASP A 279 18.40 0.25 9.31
N GLY A 280 18.26 -0.42 8.18
CA GLY A 280 17.81 -1.81 8.11
C GLY A 280 18.69 -2.82 8.86
N LYS A 281 19.88 -2.41 9.33
CA LYS A 281 20.73 -3.17 10.26
C LYS A 281 20.34 -2.98 11.72
N ASP A 282 19.55 -1.96 12.04
CA ASP A 282 19.06 -1.75 13.41
C ASP A 282 18.12 -2.90 13.80
N PRO A 283 18.35 -3.55 14.95
CA PRO A 283 17.51 -4.68 15.39
C PRO A 283 16.04 -4.29 15.64
N ARG A 284 15.73 -2.99 15.76
CA ARG A 284 14.37 -2.47 15.87
C ARG A 284 13.67 -2.34 14.52
N SER A 285 14.43 -2.30 13.42
CA SER A 285 13.86 -2.25 12.09
C SER A 285 13.05 -3.52 11.82
N SER A 286 11.81 -3.35 11.37
CA SER A 286 10.94 -4.46 10.96
C SER A 286 11.45 -5.17 9.70
N TYR A 287 12.44 -4.62 9.04
CA TYR A 287 12.96 -5.02 7.73
C TYR A 287 14.37 -5.62 7.77
N SER A 288 14.88 -5.90 8.96
CA SER A 288 16.23 -6.40 9.14
C SER A 288 16.53 -7.51 8.13
N THR A 289 17.45 -7.25 7.22
CA THR A 289 18.23 -8.22 6.43
C THR A 289 17.79 -8.58 5.01
N GLN A 290 16.59 -8.28 4.52
CA GLN A 290 16.15 -8.83 3.21
C GLN A 290 16.09 -7.82 2.05
N LEU A 291 16.00 -6.54 2.33
CA LEU A 291 15.96 -5.50 1.30
C LEU A 291 17.28 -4.72 1.28
N ILE A 292 17.95 -4.72 0.14
CA ILE A 292 19.19 -3.96 -0.06
C ILE A 292 18.90 -2.48 0.16
N GLY A 293 19.61 -1.86 1.15
CA GLY A 293 19.49 -0.44 1.40
C GLY A 293 18.15 0.02 1.97
N SER A 294 17.41 -0.85 2.65
CA SER A 294 16.14 -0.46 3.28
C SER A 294 16.36 0.29 4.59
N TRP A 295 15.57 1.32 4.78
CA TRP A 295 15.45 2.12 5.98
C TRP A 295 14.01 2.10 6.44
N ASP A 296 13.74 2.33 7.73
CA ASP A 296 12.41 2.70 8.19
C ASP A 296 12.41 4.19 8.47
N VAL A 297 11.66 4.96 7.69
CA VAL A 297 11.69 6.42 7.73
C VAL A 297 10.39 6.97 8.30
N PHE A 298 10.49 7.60 9.44
CA PHE A 298 9.39 8.18 10.21
C PHE A 298 9.41 9.69 10.06
N GLN A 299 8.27 10.27 9.69
CA GLN A 299 8.12 11.71 9.54
C GLN A 299 6.77 12.15 10.11
N THR A 300 6.78 13.26 10.83
CA THR A 300 5.53 13.88 11.28
C THR A 300 4.82 14.56 10.11
N GLU A 301 3.50 14.68 10.19
CA GLU A 301 2.71 15.33 9.14
C GLU A 301 3.19 16.75 8.78
N PRO A 302 3.59 17.63 9.74
CA PRO A 302 4.14 18.93 9.39
C PRO A 302 5.42 18.86 8.53
N VAL A 303 6.32 17.91 8.82
CA VAL A 303 7.54 17.69 8.04
C VAL A 303 7.20 17.21 6.64
N VAL A 304 6.33 16.18 6.53
CA VAL A 304 5.87 15.68 5.24
C VAL A 304 5.25 16.81 4.41
N ARG A 305 4.36 17.60 4.98
CA ARG A 305 3.74 18.74 4.26
C ARG A 305 4.77 19.78 3.82
N ARG A 306 5.80 20.03 4.62
CA ARG A 306 6.88 20.97 4.28
C ARG A 306 7.76 20.42 3.15
N GLU A 307 8.25 19.18 3.27
CA GLU A 307 9.23 18.63 2.34
C GLU A 307 8.60 18.23 1.00
N PHE A 308 7.47 17.54 1.02
CA PHE A 308 6.75 17.15 -0.20
C PHE A 308 6.07 18.35 -0.86
N GLY A 309 5.57 19.30 -0.05
CA GLY A 309 4.95 20.53 -0.52
C GLY A 309 5.86 21.49 -1.28
N ARG A 310 7.19 21.26 -1.28
CA ARG A 310 8.15 22.01 -2.12
C ARG A 310 8.00 21.71 -3.60
N TYR A 311 7.55 20.51 -3.91
CA TYR A 311 7.49 19.98 -5.28
C TYR A 311 6.05 19.74 -5.76
N PHE A 312 5.12 19.56 -4.83
CA PHE A 312 3.76 19.14 -5.10
C PHE A 312 2.72 19.92 -4.31
N GLU A 313 1.55 20.11 -4.89
CA GLU A 313 0.34 20.45 -4.16
C GLU A 313 -0.24 19.18 -3.53
N ILE A 314 -0.36 19.14 -2.20
CA ILE A 314 -0.94 17.98 -1.49
C ILE A 314 -2.46 18.03 -1.60
N ALA A 315 -3.01 17.28 -2.54
CA ALA A 315 -4.44 17.18 -2.78
C ALA A 315 -5.17 16.35 -1.71
N ASN A 316 -4.51 15.32 -1.16
CA ASN A 316 -5.05 14.49 -0.09
C ASN A 316 -3.92 13.92 0.78
N TYR A 317 -4.10 14.00 2.10
CA TYR A 317 -3.30 13.29 3.10
C TYR A 317 -4.26 12.42 3.91
N GLN A 318 -4.25 11.12 3.66
CA GLN A 318 -5.14 10.16 4.32
C GLN A 318 -4.38 9.38 5.38
N LYS A 319 -4.69 9.63 6.65
CA LYS A 319 -4.23 8.81 7.77
C LYS A 319 -4.86 7.42 7.73
N ASN A 320 -4.04 6.40 7.91
CA ASN A 320 -4.49 5.02 7.96
C ASN A 320 -4.21 4.41 9.34
N PRO A 321 -5.23 4.15 10.18
CA PRO A 321 -5.04 3.65 11.53
C PRO A 321 -4.55 2.18 11.60
N ALA A 322 -4.41 1.50 10.47
CA ALA A 322 -4.03 0.10 10.40
C ALA A 322 -2.90 -0.18 9.38
N GLY A 323 -2.20 0.86 8.93
CA GLY A 323 -1.15 0.72 7.93
C GLY A 323 -0.47 2.05 7.61
N PRO A 324 0.29 2.13 6.53
CA PRO A 324 0.94 3.36 6.10
C PRO A 324 -0.08 4.42 5.71
N ASP A 325 0.25 5.68 5.98
CA ASP A 325 -0.52 6.82 5.53
C ASP A 325 -0.35 6.99 4.01
N VAL A 326 -1.32 7.63 3.37
CA VAL A 326 -1.33 7.85 1.92
C VAL A 326 -1.31 9.33 1.60
N LEU A 327 -0.44 9.69 0.68
CA LEU A 327 -0.42 11.01 0.05
C LEU A 327 -0.85 10.91 -1.41
N VAL A 328 -1.70 11.85 -1.80
CA VAL A 328 -2.02 12.11 -3.21
C VAL A 328 -1.68 13.55 -3.50
N MET A 329 -0.82 13.76 -4.44
CA MET A 329 -0.21 15.04 -4.71
C MET A 329 -0.28 15.35 -6.21
N ARG A 330 -0.36 16.62 -6.54
CA ARG A 330 -0.39 17.11 -7.93
C ARG A 330 0.85 17.93 -8.23
N VAL A 331 1.43 17.74 -9.39
CA VAL A 331 2.40 18.69 -9.93
C VAL A 331 1.62 19.95 -10.34
N PRO A 332 1.99 21.15 -9.83
CA PRO A 332 1.30 22.38 -10.19
C PRO A 332 1.22 22.56 -11.71
N PRO A 333 0.11 23.08 -12.25
CA PRO A 333 0.07 23.45 -13.66
C PRO A 333 1.11 24.52 -13.95
N LEU A 334 1.63 24.53 -15.17
CA LEU A 334 2.45 25.65 -15.63
C LEU A 334 1.56 26.90 -15.62
N GLY A 335 1.96 27.91 -14.88
CA GLY A 335 1.27 29.19 -14.78
C GLY A 335 1.21 29.94 -16.10
#